data_19f9e195d01dd20d5680260810946b96
#
_entry.id   19f9e195d01dd20d5680260810946b96
#
_cell.length_a   1.000
_cell.length_b   1.000
_cell.length_c   1.000
_cell.angle_alpha   90.00
_cell.angle_beta   90.00
_cell.angle_gamma   90.00
#
_symmetry.space_group_name_H-M   'P 1'
#
loop_
_entity.id
_entity.type
_entity.pdbx_description
1 polymer ?
#
loop_
_entity_poly.entity_id
_entity_poly.type
_entity_poly.pdbx_seq_one_letter_code
_entity_poly.pdbx_strand_id
1 'polypeptide(L)'
;MTSTEPAFTGGAGSPDASQARGPARRWWWVVVIAVVAVVVLLVVQPWADHETEPIVDETTSTPSPSASASSAAPTASPSPTSTPSQPPVPGADAVFDDTNVQSLFVRKPALEEAVPAAADGVRTGLAAGELPWGLPEGSTVEPPECTTARTIVVSLPPGFVARSLVNDGLDFMQELTTLPDATAAQAAFRDLVTTVDGCPEYAQVNPGIDGGSWKAEPAIEGQGVYPAIVQEIVHTAEGAVEPGYRGHVLVGNVIVTWTATALGGGDDVPAQLATLGSPESLSTMVQERAQAAVAALG
;
A
#
# COMPACT_ATOMS: atom_id res chain seq x y z
N MET A 1 -2.32 -64.38 -28.47
CA MET A 1 -1.28 -64.84 -27.56
C MET A 1 -1.41 -63.93 -26.32
N THR A 2 -2.23 -64.40 -25.47
CA THR A 2 -2.16 -64.71 -24.03
C THR A 2 -1.80 -63.53 -23.14
N SER A 3 -2.88 -63.06 -22.52
CA SER A 3 -2.95 -62.26 -21.27
C SER A 3 -2.13 -62.87 -20.15
N THR A 4 -1.66 -62.01 -19.25
CA THR A 4 -1.55 -62.39 -17.84
C THR A 4 -1.66 -61.14 -16.98
N GLU A 5 -2.79 -61.06 -16.30
CA GLU A 5 -3.08 -60.17 -15.17
C GLU A 5 -2.55 -60.80 -13.88
N PRO A 6 -2.00 -60.06 -12.93
CA PRO A 6 -2.00 -60.51 -11.53
C PRO A 6 -2.97 -59.72 -10.69
N ALA A 7 -3.90 -60.47 -10.10
CA ALA A 7 -4.77 -60.06 -9.00
C ALA A 7 -3.96 -59.71 -7.74
N PHE A 8 -4.29 -58.61 -7.11
CA PHE A 8 -3.86 -58.29 -5.74
C PHE A 8 -5.06 -58.31 -4.80
N THR A 9 -5.06 -59.31 -3.97
CA THR A 9 -6.00 -59.57 -2.87
C THR A 9 -5.61 -58.75 -1.63
N GLY A 10 -6.58 -58.06 -1.07
CA GLY A 10 -6.99 -57.93 0.31
C GLY A 10 -5.98 -57.67 1.41
N GLY A 11 -6.33 -56.62 2.19
CA GLY A 11 -5.76 -56.34 3.50
C GLY A 11 -6.57 -55.23 4.19
N ALA A 12 -7.73 -55.60 4.77
CA ALA A 12 -8.45 -54.74 5.69
C ALA A 12 -7.69 -54.70 7.02
N GLY A 13 -7.30 -53.51 7.45
CA GLY A 13 -6.76 -53.24 8.77
C GLY A 13 -7.23 -51.85 9.21
N SER A 14 -8.36 -51.82 9.94
CA SER A 14 -8.77 -50.64 10.66
C SER A 14 -7.89 -50.46 11.90
N PRO A 15 -7.27 -49.33 12.13
CA PRO A 15 -6.82 -48.97 13.48
C PRO A 15 -7.92 -48.22 14.22
N ASP A 16 -8.31 -48.83 15.32
CA ASP A 16 -9.12 -48.30 16.41
C ASP A 16 -8.48 -47.00 16.93
N ALA A 17 -9.08 -45.84 16.62
CA ALA A 17 -8.68 -44.56 17.19
C ALA A 17 -9.40 -44.35 18.53
N SER A 18 -8.80 -44.84 19.59
CA SER A 18 -9.15 -44.48 20.96
C SER A 18 -8.84 -43.00 21.18
N GLN A 19 -9.87 -42.16 21.10
CA GLN A 19 -9.80 -40.73 21.41
C GLN A 19 -9.54 -40.55 22.92
N ALA A 20 -8.31 -40.28 23.29
CA ALA A 20 -7.96 -39.70 24.58
C ALA A 20 -8.46 -38.24 24.66
N ARG A 21 -9.60 -38.03 25.28
CA ARG A 21 -10.10 -36.70 25.63
C ARG A 21 -9.23 -36.10 26.73
N GLY A 22 -8.26 -35.25 26.32
CA GLY A 22 -7.40 -34.52 27.24
C GLY A 22 -8.12 -33.35 27.97
N PRO A 23 -7.56 -32.89 29.12
CA PRO A 23 -8.18 -31.90 30.02
C PRO A 23 -8.15 -30.44 29.51
N ALA A 24 -7.81 -30.20 28.25
CA ALA A 24 -7.67 -28.85 27.67
C ALA A 24 -8.96 -28.02 27.67
N ARG A 25 -10.14 -28.67 27.74
CA ARG A 25 -11.44 -27.95 27.68
C ARG A 25 -11.77 -27.15 28.94
N ARG A 26 -11.16 -27.46 30.11
CA ARG A 26 -11.39 -26.72 31.36
C ARG A 26 -10.62 -25.41 31.44
N TRP A 27 -9.49 -25.31 30.79
CA TRP A 27 -8.65 -24.11 30.77
C TRP A 27 -9.25 -22.98 29.92
N TRP A 28 -10.00 -23.33 28.90
CA TRP A 28 -10.68 -22.37 28.02
C TRP A 28 -11.69 -21.48 28.76
N TRP A 29 -12.42 -22.08 29.73
CA TRP A 29 -13.37 -21.31 30.54
C TRP A 29 -12.69 -20.30 31.47
N VAL A 30 -11.49 -20.59 31.95
CA VAL A 30 -10.73 -19.67 32.80
C VAL A 30 -10.27 -18.45 32.00
N VAL A 31 -9.82 -18.64 30.74
CA VAL A 31 -9.42 -17.55 29.86
C VAL A 31 -10.62 -16.66 29.49
N VAL A 32 -11.77 -17.26 29.16
CA VAL A 32 -12.99 -16.50 28.85
C VAL A 32 -13.46 -15.65 30.04
N ILE A 33 -13.42 -16.19 31.25
CA ILE A 33 -13.80 -15.44 32.45
C ILE A 33 -12.82 -14.29 32.73
N ALA A 34 -11.52 -14.49 32.52
CA ALA A 34 -10.51 -13.44 32.69
C ALA A 34 -10.71 -12.30 31.69
N VAL A 35 -11.00 -12.60 30.42
CA VAL A 35 -11.26 -11.60 29.39
C VAL A 35 -12.53 -10.78 29.69
N VAL A 36 -13.59 -11.45 30.10
CA VAL A 36 -14.84 -10.76 30.50
C VAL A 36 -14.62 -9.84 31.70
N ALA A 37 -13.82 -10.26 32.68
CA ALA A 37 -13.50 -9.42 33.85
C ALA A 37 -12.72 -8.16 33.46
N VAL A 38 -11.77 -8.26 32.53
CA VAL A 38 -11.02 -7.10 32.02
C VAL A 38 -11.91 -6.14 31.25
N VAL A 39 -12.80 -6.64 30.39
CA VAL A 39 -13.75 -5.81 29.63
C VAL A 39 -14.71 -5.08 30.58
N VAL A 40 -15.23 -5.73 31.61
CA VAL A 40 -16.10 -5.11 32.63
C VAL A 40 -15.35 -4.01 33.40
N LEU A 41 -14.08 -4.25 33.76
CA LEU A 41 -13.24 -3.23 34.42
C LEU A 41 -13.02 -2.00 33.56
N LEU A 42 -12.81 -2.16 32.25
CA LEU A 42 -12.62 -1.03 31.30
C LEU A 42 -13.91 -0.25 31.05
N VAL A 43 -15.07 -0.89 31.10
CA VAL A 43 -16.38 -0.23 30.92
C VAL A 43 -16.86 0.50 32.17
N VAL A 44 -16.46 0.05 33.37
CA VAL A 44 -16.91 0.61 34.67
C VAL A 44 -15.95 1.69 35.20
N GLN A 45 -14.81 1.96 34.55
CA GLN A 45 -13.97 3.07 34.95
C GLN A 45 -14.70 4.41 34.65
N PRO A 46 -15.14 5.17 35.70
CA PRO A 46 -15.65 6.49 35.46
C PRO A 46 -14.51 7.36 34.95
N TRP A 47 -14.74 8.00 33.84
CA TRP A 47 -13.86 9.01 33.28
C TRP A 47 -13.67 10.09 34.35
N ALA A 48 -12.46 10.23 34.88
CA ALA A 48 -12.11 11.29 35.80
C ALA A 48 -12.25 12.61 35.03
N ASP A 49 -13.21 13.43 35.49
CA ASP A 49 -13.42 14.78 34.99
C ASP A 49 -12.13 15.57 35.14
N HIS A 50 -11.52 15.94 34.02
CA HIS A 50 -10.50 16.99 34.02
C HIS A 50 -11.21 18.33 34.24
N GLU A 51 -11.08 18.85 35.46
CA GLU A 51 -11.46 20.21 35.80
C GLU A 51 -10.71 21.17 34.85
N THR A 52 -11.49 21.87 34.05
CA THR A 52 -11.05 22.96 33.22
C THR A 52 -10.85 24.17 34.14
N GLU A 53 -9.61 24.58 34.39
CA GLU A 53 -9.33 25.87 35.07
C GLU A 53 -9.87 27.05 34.23
N PRO A 54 -10.53 28.03 34.83
CA PRO A 54 -11.05 29.18 34.12
C PRO A 54 -9.90 30.13 33.75
N ILE A 55 -9.77 30.41 32.45
CA ILE A 55 -8.89 31.46 31.94
C ILE A 55 -9.47 32.82 32.35
N VAL A 56 -8.72 33.54 33.18
CA VAL A 56 -9.03 34.92 33.61
C VAL A 56 -8.80 35.86 32.44
N ASP A 57 -9.87 36.52 32.01
CA ASP A 57 -9.89 37.56 31.00
C ASP A 57 -9.29 38.84 31.61
N GLU A 58 -8.08 39.20 31.25
CA GLU A 58 -7.47 40.46 31.63
C GLU A 58 -7.59 41.48 30.49
N THR A 59 -8.65 42.24 30.58
CA THR A 59 -8.93 43.44 29.77
C THR A 59 -7.97 44.55 30.15
N THR A 60 -7.01 44.87 29.31
CA THR A 60 -6.23 46.10 29.48
C THR A 60 -6.32 46.99 28.25
N SER A 61 -6.85 48.16 28.55
CA SER A 61 -7.21 49.28 27.70
C SER A 61 -6.03 49.90 26.93
N THR A 62 -6.38 50.32 25.72
CA THR A 62 -5.70 51.28 24.84
C THR A 62 -5.16 52.54 25.57
N PRO A 63 -4.02 53.11 25.10
CA PRO A 63 -4.16 54.41 24.47
C PRO A 63 -3.51 54.55 23.08
N SER A 64 -4.25 55.15 22.21
CA SER A 64 -3.85 55.71 20.92
C SER A 64 -2.84 56.87 21.12
N PRO A 65 -1.77 56.92 20.35
CA PRO A 65 -1.21 58.22 19.99
C PRO A 65 -1.31 58.48 18.48
N SER A 66 -1.79 59.63 18.27
CA SER A 66 -1.94 60.41 17.06
C SER A 66 -0.67 60.50 16.21
N ALA A 67 -0.87 60.31 14.95
CA ALA A 67 -0.28 60.82 13.74
C ALA A 67 1.05 61.59 13.76
N SER A 68 1.92 61.18 12.88
CA SER A 68 2.68 62.09 12.01
C SER A 68 2.87 61.44 10.68
N ALA A 69 2.24 62.02 9.69
CA ALA A 69 2.45 61.68 8.28
C ALA A 69 3.89 62.07 7.87
N SER A 70 4.74 61.09 7.68
CA SER A 70 6.01 61.26 6.99
C SER A 70 5.86 60.65 5.60
N SER A 71 5.87 61.53 4.60
CA SER A 71 5.85 61.21 3.20
C SER A 71 7.12 60.44 2.84
N ALA A 72 7.06 59.10 2.79
CA ALA A 72 8.15 58.27 2.32
C ALA A 72 8.04 58.13 0.78
N ALA A 73 9.18 58.41 0.15
CA ALA A 73 9.38 58.25 -1.30
C ALA A 73 9.03 56.80 -1.74
N PRO A 74 8.58 56.63 -2.99
CA PRO A 74 8.27 55.28 -3.50
C PRO A 74 9.54 54.40 -3.52
N THR A 75 9.61 53.50 -2.59
CA THR A 75 10.62 52.42 -2.61
C THR A 75 10.35 51.56 -3.82
N ALA A 76 11.34 51.45 -4.72
CA ALA A 76 11.30 50.59 -5.88
C ALA A 76 10.91 49.15 -5.44
N SER A 77 9.81 48.64 -6.01
CA SER A 77 9.36 47.26 -5.80
C SER A 77 10.49 46.31 -6.21
N PRO A 78 10.91 45.36 -5.36
CA PRO A 78 11.91 44.40 -5.76
C PRO A 78 11.39 43.62 -6.97
N SER A 79 12.17 43.60 -8.05
CA SER A 79 11.90 42.71 -9.20
C SER A 79 11.69 41.30 -8.70
N PRO A 80 10.68 40.57 -9.19
CA PRO A 80 10.49 39.18 -8.80
C PRO A 80 11.76 38.40 -9.15
N THR A 81 12.41 37.88 -8.11
CA THR A 81 13.51 36.94 -8.26
C THR A 81 12.95 35.73 -9.00
N SER A 82 13.46 35.45 -10.20
CA SER A 82 13.08 34.27 -10.96
C SER A 82 13.38 33.03 -10.11
N THR A 83 12.35 32.35 -9.66
CA THR A 83 12.48 31.03 -9.02
C THR A 83 13.21 30.11 -10.02
N PRO A 84 14.29 29.42 -9.58
CA PRO A 84 14.98 28.49 -10.46
C PRO A 84 13.96 27.48 -10.99
N SER A 85 13.80 27.41 -12.31
CA SER A 85 12.96 26.42 -12.96
C SER A 85 13.55 25.05 -12.70
N GLN A 86 12.81 24.17 -12.03
CA GLN A 86 13.20 22.78 -11.83
C GLN A 86 13.40 22.14 -13.23
N PRO A 87 14.45 21.33 -13.44
CA PRO A 87 14.61 20.61 -14.70
C PRO A 87 13.36 19.81 -15.06
N PRO A 88 12.93 19.80 -16.32
CA PRO A 88 11.76 19.02 -16.72
C PRO A 88 11.98 17.53 -16.44
N VAL A 89 10.97 16.87 -15.90
CA VAL A 89 10.98 15.41 -15.67
C VAL A 89 11.04 14.72 -17.05
N PRO A 90 12.03 13.86 -17.33
CA PRO A 90 12.09 13.14 -18.59
C PRO A 90 10.81 12.32 -18.83
N GLY A 91 10.18 12.48 -20.01
CA GLY A 91 8.97 11.75 -20.34
C GLY A 91 7.74 12.13 -19.51
N ALA A 92 7.69 13.36 -18.95
CA ALA A 92 6.49 13.87 -18.27
C ALA A 92 5.24 13.83 -19.17
N ASP A 93 5.41 13.96 -20.48
CA ASP A 93 4.36 13.86 -21.50
C ASP A 93 4.40 12.53 -22.27
N ALA A 94 5.12 11.51 -21.78
CA ALA A 94 5.17 10.21 -22.42
C ALA A 94 3.77 9.59 -22.48
N VAL A 95 3.44 8.97 -23.62
CA VAL A 95 2.16 8.29 -23.83
C VAL A 95 2.43 6.81 -24.01
N PHE A 96 1.91 6.03 -23.07
CA PHE A 96 1.89 4.58 -23.12
C PHE A 96 0.51 4.10 -23.57
N ASP A 97 0.50 3.03 -24.35
CA ASP A 97 -0.68 2.34 -24.84
C ASP A 97 -0.56 0.81 -24.61
N ASP A 98 -1.55 0.05 -25.05
CA ASP A 98 -1.61 -1.40 -24.85
C ASP A 98 -0.41 -2.15 -25.45
N THR A 99 0.29 -1.56 -26.42
CA THR A 99 1.43 -2.20 -27.13
C THR A 99 2.75 -2.03 -26.36
N ASN A 100 2.90 -0.98 -25.57
CA ASN A 100 4.17 -0.61 -24.94
C ASN A 100 4.12 -0.47 -23.41
N VAL A 101 2.94 -0.32 -22.79
CA VAL A 101 2.77 -0.12 -21.34
C VAL A 101 3.44 -1.21 -20.52
N GLN A 102 3.44 -2.46 -20.99
CA GLN A 102 4.09 -3.59 -20.30
C GLN A 102 5.61 -3.44 -20.20
N SER A 103 6.20 -2.51 -20.98
CA SER A 103 7.62 -2.16 -20.83
C SER A 103 7.95 -1.56 -19.46
N LEU A 104 6.97 -1.06 -18.71
CA LEU A 104 7.11 -0.53 -17.36
C LEU A 104 7.24 -1.61 -16.27
N PHE A 105 6.93 -2.87 -16.55
CA PHE A 105 7.09 -3.94 -15.58
C PHE A 105 8.56 -4.20 -15.24
N VAL A 106 8.87 -4.28 -13.94
CA VAL A 106 10.18 -4.70 -13.42
C VAL A 106 10.51 -6.11 -13.93
N ARG A 107 11.73 -6.33 -14.36
CA ARG A 107 12.20 -7.64 -14.84
C ARG A 107 12.67 -8.50 -13.67
N LYS A 108 12.51 -9.83 -13.78
CA LYS A 108 12.98 -10.78 -12.76
C LYS A 108 14.41 -10.53 -12.28
N PRO A 109 15.43 -10.39 -13.16
CA PRO A 109 16.80 -10.17 -12.70
C PRO A 109 16.97 -8.90 -11.87
N ALA A 110 16.23 -7.82 -12.19
CA ALA A 110 16.30 -6.58 -11.42
C ALA A 110 15.68 -6.75 -10.02
N LEU A 111 14.58 -7.50 -9.90
CA LEU A 111 13.98 -7.82 -8.61
C LEU A 111 14.90 -8.74 -7.78
N GLU A 112 15.49 -9.76 -8.40
CA GLU A 112 16.42 -10.70 -7.77
C GLU A 112 17.71 -10.02 -7.28
N GLU A 113 18.14 -8.94 -7.94
CA GLU A 113 19.28 -8.13 -7.53
C GLU A 113 18.93 -7.15 -6.39
N ALA A 114 17.73 -6.53 -6.46
CA ALA A 114 17.36 -5.45 -5.55
C ALA A 114 16.76 -5.93 -4.22
N VAL A 115 16.14 -7.13 -4.17
CA VAL A 115 15.35 -7.61 -3.04
C VAL A 115 15.96 -8.88 -2.45
N PRO A 116 16.42 -8.84 -1.18
CA PRO A 116 17.04 -10.01 -0.53
C PRO A 116 16.17 -11.28 -0.58
N ALA A 117 14.85 -11.16 -0.32
CA ALA A 117 13.92 -12.29 -0.40
C ALA A 117 13.76 -12.86 -1.81
N ALA A 118 14.15 -12.13 -2.86
CA ALA A 118 14.09 -12.58 -4.25
C ALA A 118 15.39 -13.23 -4.73
N ALA A 119 16.50 -13.19 -3.97
CA ALA A 119 17.83 -13.58 -4.40
C ALA A 119 17.93 -15.05 -4.87
N ASP A 120 17.12 -15.95 -4.31
CA ASP A 120 17.07 -17.36 -4.70
C ASP A 120 16.17 -17.61 -5.94
N GLY A 121 15.71 -16.53 -6.57
CA GLY A 121 14.88 -16.55 -7.76
C GLY A 121 13.39 -16.35 -7.47
N VAL A 122 12.70 -15.84 -8.49
CA VAL A 122 11.25 -15.65 -8.47
C VAL A 122 10.60 -16.28 -9.71
N ARG A 123 9.33 -16.65 -9.60
CA ARG A 123 8.49 -17.11 -10.72
C ARG A 123 7.36 -16.12 -10.96
N THR A 124 6.73 -16.20 -12.12
CA THR A 124 5.49 -15.49 -12.37
C THR A 124 4.40 -16.07 -11.48
N GLY A 125 3.79 -15.23 -10.65
CA GLY A 125 2.58 -15.55 -9.89
C GLY A 125 1.35 -15.25 -10.76
N LEU A 126 0.99 -13.96 -10.87
CA LEU A 126 -0.06 -13.48 -11.74
C LEU A 126 0.52 -13.06 -13.10
N ALA A 127 -0.02 -13.55 -14.21
CA ALA A 127 0.35 -13.10 -15.53
C ALA A 127 -0.37 -11.78 -15.89
N ALA A 128 0.25 -11.01 -16.81
CA ALA A 128 -0.33 -9.74 -17.24
C ALA A 128 -1.72 -9.95 -17.90
N GLY A 129 -2.72 -9.20 -17.41
CA GLY A 129 -4.09 -9.26 -17.89
C GLY A 129 -5.01 -10.29 -17.21
N GLU A 130 -4.50 -11.07 -16.25
CA GLU A 130 -5.33 -12.01 -15.47
C GLU A 130 -6.14 -11.32 -14.37
N LEU A 131 -5.67 -10.18 -13.84
CA LEU A 131 -6.38 -9.40 -12.82
C LEU A 131 -7.20 -8.30 -13.50
N PRO A 132 -8.52 -8.25 -13.31
CA PRO A 132 -9.34 -7.13 -13.74
C PRO A 132 -9.11 -5.92 -12.82
N TRP A 133 -9.34 -4.71 -13.35
CA TRP A 133 -9.33 -3.51 -12.53
C TRP A 133 -10.51 -3.46 -11.57
N GLY A 134 -10.26 -2.89 -10.39
CA GLY A 134 -11.28 -2.56 -9.40
C GLY A 134 -11.43 -3.59 -8.30
N LEU A 135 -12.48 -3.42 -7.51
CA LEU A 135 -12.84 -4.35 -6.44
C LEU A 135 -13.67 -5.51 -7.02
N PRO A 136 -13.66 -6.68 -6.38
CA PRO A 136 -14.60 -7.76 -6.69
C PRO A 136 -16.05 -7.26 -6.63
N GLU A 137 -16.93 -7.89 -7.39
CA GLU A 137 -18.35 -7.51 -7.47
C GLU A 137 -18.99 -7.50 -6.06
N GLY A 138 -19.66 -6.39 -5.74
CA GLY A 138 -20.31 -6.18 -4.45
C GLY A 138 -19.37 -5.83 -3.29
N SER A 139 -18.04 -5.79 -3.52
CA SER A 139 -17.09 -5.38 -2.50
C SER A 139 -17.02 -3.86 -2.36
N THR A 140 -16.71 -3.39 -1.15
CA THR A 140 -16.54 -1.97 -0.82
C THR A 140 -15.25 -1.77 -0.02
N VAL A 141 -14.81 -0.53 0.11
CA VAL A 141 -13.75 -0.13 1.05
C VAL A 141 -14.37 0.68 2.18
N GLU A 142 -13.93 0.43 3.39
CA GLU A 142 -14.31 1.16 4.59
C GLU A 142 -13.08 1.76 5.27
N PRO A 143 -13.07 3.09 5.51
CA PRO A 143 -14.11 4.05 5.13
C PRO A 143 -14.13 4.31 3.61
N PRO A 144 -15.28 4.72 3.01
CA PRO A 144 -15.44 4.83 1.54
C PRO A 144 -14.49 5.81 0.86
N GLU A 145 -14.07 6.86 1.54
CA GLU A 145 -13.06 7.83 1.06
C GLU A 145 -11.71 7.20 0.77
N CYS A 146 -11.42 6.03 1.34
CA CYS A 146 -10.19 5.28 1.12
C CYS A 146 -10.24 4.35 -0.10
N THR A 147 -11.34 4.36 -0.86
CA THR A 147 -11.49 3.48 -2.04
C THR A 147 -10.32 3.65 -3.01
N THR A 148 -9.89 4.89 -3.27
CA THR A 148 -8.78 5.18 -4.18
C THR A 148 -7.44 4.62 -3.70
N ALA A 149 -7.23 4.44 -2.39
CA ALA A 149 -6.05 3.74 -1.88
C ALA A 149 -5.96 2.28 -2.35
N ARG A 150 -7.11 1.67 -2.74
CA ARG A 150 -7.18 0.32 -3.31
C ARG A 150 -7.23 0.32 -4.83
N THR A 151 -8.04 1.20 -5.42
CA THR A 151 -8.34 1.17 -6.87
C THR A 151 -7.49 2.11 -7.69
N ILE A 152 -6.67 2.98 -7.05
CA ILE A 152 -5.80 3.99 -7.65
C ILE A 152 -6.57 5.14 -8.30
N VAL A 153 -7.69 4.86 -8.93
CA VAL A 153 -8.61 5.83 -9.54
C VAL A 153 -10.06 5.47 -9.20
N VAL A 154 -10.95 6.46 -9.25
CA VAL A 154 -12.38 6.30 -8.85
C VAL A 154 -13.24 5.60 -9.89
N SER A 155 -12.78 5.50 -11.13
CA SER A 155 -13.55 4.93 -12.24
C SER A 155 -12.66 4.10 -13.15
N LEU A 156 -13.28 3.19 -13.93
CA LEU A 156 -12.57 2.33 -14.86
C LEU A 156 -11.62 3.14 -15.75
N PRO A 157 -10.30 2.90 -15.67
CA PRO A 157 -9.32 3.57 -16.52
C PRO A 157 -9.37 3.03 -17.94
N PRO A 158 -8.89 3.79 -18.94
CA PRO A 158 -8.75 3.31 -20.32
C PRO A 158 -7.90 2.05 -20.46
N GLY A 159 -6.90 1.87 -19.61
CA GLY A 159 -6.07 0.67 -19.57
C GLY A 159 -5.69 0.29 -18.14
N PHE A 160 -5.68 -1.01 -17.88
CA PHE A 160 -5.18 -1.58 -16.64
C PHE A 160 -4.53 -2.92 -16.93
N VAL A 161 -3.35 -3.14 -16.38
CA VAL A 161 -2.68 -4.44 -16.41
C VAL A 161 -1.87 -4.64 -15.15
N ALA A 162 -1.98 -5.82 -14.55
CA ALA A 162 -1.25 -6.21 -13.36
C ALA A 162 -0.41 -7.46 -13.63
N ARG A 163 0.69 -7.61 -12.90
CA ARG A 163 1.56 -8.79 -12.91
C ARG A 163 2.21 -8.98 -11.55
N SER A 164 2.40 -10.22 -11.09
CA SER A 164 3.22 -10.49 -9.93
C SER A 164 4.40 -11.42 -10.21
N LEU A 165 5.44 -11.26 -9.39
CA LEU A 165 6.61 -12.12 -9.29
C LEU A 165 6.69 -12.63 -7.86
N VAL A 166 6.72 -13.95 -7.66
CA VAL A 166 6.55 -14.57 -6.35
C VAL A 166 7.58 -15.66 -6.08
N ASN A 167 7.88 -15.86 -4.80
CA ASN A 167 8.49 -17.08 -4.26
C ASN A 167 7.93 -17.34 -2.85
N ASP A 168 8.53 -18.23 -2.07
CA ASP A 168 8.03 -18.60 -0.74
C ASP A 168 8.18 -17.46 0.31
N GLY A 169 9.02 -16.46 0.05
CA GLY A 169 9.29 -15.33 0.95
C GLY A 169 8.76 -13.98 0.47
N LEU A 170 8.31 -13.88 -0.78
CA LEU A 170 7.95 -12.60 -1.41
C LEU A 170 6.78 -12.73 -2.37
N ASP A 171 5.82 -11.81 -2.29
CA ASP A 171 4.94 -11.43 -3.41
C ASP A 171 5.25 -9.99 -3.83
N PHE A 172 5.76 -9.82 -5.07
CA PHE A 172 5.97 -8.52 -5.68
C PHE A 172 4.96 -8.31 -6.79
N MET A 173 3.93 -7.50 -6.53
CA MET A 173 2.89 -7.14 -7.50
C MET A 173 3.16 -5.77 -8.10
N GLN A 174 2.96 -5.62 -9.40
CA GLN A 174 2.87 -4.33 -10.08
C GLN A 174 1.55 -4.20 -10.83
N GLU A 175 0.96 -3.02 -10.73
CA GLU A 175 -0.27 -2.60 -11.39
C GLU A 175 0.02 -1.34 -12.21
N LEU A 176 -0.35 -1.34 -13.49
CA LEU A 176 -0.17 -0.23 -14.42
C LEU A 176 -1.54 0.32 -14.77
N THR A 177 -1.86 1.51 -14.28
CA THR A 177 -3.11 2.22 -14.54
C THR A 177 -2.86 3.28 -15.59
N THR A 178 -3.34 3.07 -16.81
CA THR A 178 -3.19 4.00 -17.93
C THR A 178 -4.34 4.99 -17.96
N LEU A 179 -4.06 6.27 -18.00
CA LEU A 179 -5.00 7.38 -18.08
C LEU A 179 -5.06 7.90 -19.52
N PRO A 180 -6.08 8.71 -19.88
CA PRO A 180 -6.21 9.23 -21.25
C PRO A 180 -5.00 10.05 -21.72
N ASP A 181 -4.39 10.81 -20.82
CA ASP A 181 -3.22 11.65 -21.07
C ASP A 181 -2.43 11.93 -19.77
N ALA A 182 -1.29 12.57 -19.88
CA ALA A 182 -0.43 12.91 -18.75
C ALA A 182 -1.10 13.91 -17.77
N THR A 183 -1.98 14.79 -18.26
CA THR A 183 -2.69 15.75 -17.40
C THR A 183 -3.70 15.02 -16.49
N ALA A 184 -4.44 14.07 -17.06
CA ALA A 184 -5.35 13.23 -16.30
C ALA A 184 -4.59 12.36 -15.29
N ALA A 185 -3.43 11.81 -15.66
CA ALA A 185 -2.59 11.03 -14.78
C ALA A 185 -2.03 11.88 -13.61
N GLN A 186 -1.58 13.11 -13.88
CA GLN A 186 -1.14 14.03 -12.83
C GLN A 186 -2.27 14.41 -11.86
N ALA A 187 -3.49 14.63 -12.36
CA ALA A 187 -4.65 14.90 -11.52
C ALA A 187 -4.97 13.68 -10.62
N ALA A 188 -5.08 12.50 -11.21
CA ALA A 188 -5.35 11.25 -10.49
C ALA A 188 -4.25 10.93 -9.46
N PHE A 189 -2.98 11.19 -9.79
CA PHE A 189 -1.87 10.97 -8.86
C PHE A 189 -1.93 11.90 -7.65
N ARG A 190 -2.30 13.18 -7.82
CA ARG A 190 -2.50 14.10 -6.70
C ARG A 190 -3.66 13.68 -5.79
N ASP A 191 -4.76 13.23 -6.39
CA ASP A 191 -5.90 12.73 -5.64
C ASP A 191 -5.53 11.45 -4.85
N LEU A 192 -4.74 10.56 -5.47
CA LEU A 192 -4.20 9.36 -4.83
C LEU A 192 -3.30 9.72 -3.63
N VAL A 193 -2.34 10.64 -3.79
CA VAL A 193 -1.46 11.10 -2.70
C VAL A 193 -2.29 11.61 -1.53
N THR A 194 -3.28 12.47 -1.80
CA THR A 194 -4.18 13.01 -0.78
C THR A 194 -4.97 11.91 -0.06
N THR A 195 -5.46 10.91 -0.81
CA THR A 195 -6.20 9.79 -0.23
C THR A 195 -5.31 8.92 0.64
N VAL A 196 -4.12 8.60 0.15
CA VAL A 196 -3.15 7.75 0.86
C VAL A 196 -2.74 8.37 2.19
N ASP A 197 -2.49 9.68 2.23
CA ASP A 197 -2.19 10.41 3.47
C ASP A 197 -3.37 10.47 4.44
N GLY A 198 -4.60 10.50 3.91
CA GLY A 198 -5.83 10.53 4.71
C GLY A 198 -6.33 9.16 5.19
N CYS A 199 -5.71 8.06 4.73
CA CYS A 199 -6.20 6.70 4.93
C CYS A 199 -5.16 5.78 5.61
N PRO A 200 -4.79 6.05 6.88
CA PRO A 200 -3.83 5.21 7.61
C PRO A 200 -4.36 3.81 7.92
N GLU A 201 -5.67 3.65 7.97
CA GLU A 201 -6.33 2.35 8.20
C GLU A 201 -7.58 2.25 7.33
N TYR A 202 -7.71 1.14 6.60
CA TYR A 202 -8.91 0.85 5.81
C TYR A 202 -9.09 -0.65 5.62
N ALA A 203 -10.30 -1.06 5.28
CA ALA A 203 -10.63 -2.47 5.05
C ALA A 203 -11.41 -2.64 3.74
N GLN A 204 -11.17 -3.75 3.06
CA GLN A 204 -12.04 -4.22 1.97
C GLN A 204 -13.07 -5.17 2.55
N VAL A 205 -14.33 -4.84 2.37
CA VAL A 205 -15.47 -5.65 2.79
C VAL A 205 -15.99 -6.41 1.57
N ASN A 206 -16.01 -7.73 1.66
CA ASN A 206 -16.45 -8.62 0.60
C ASN A 206 -17.75 -9.34 0.99
N PRO A 207 -18.73 -9.49 0.08
CA PRO A 207 -19.95 -10.24 0.37
C PRO A 207 -19.65 -11.72 0.64
N GLY A 208 -19.95 -12.18 1.84
CA GLY A 208 -19.94 -13.62 2.17
C GLY A 208 -18.56 -14.27 2.35
N ILE A 209 -17.50 -13.50 2.30
CA ILE A 209 -16.13 -13.94 2.60
C ILE A 209 -15.43 -12.90 3.46
N ASP A 210 -14.40 -13.31 4.19
CA ASP A 210 -13.58 -12.37 4.94
C ASP A 210 -12.84 -11.43 3.98
N GLY A 211 -12.87 -10.13 4.32
CA GLY A 211 -12.11 -9.11 3.63
C GLY A 211 -10.71 -8.97 4.19
N GLY A 212 -9.89 -8.17 3.52
CA GLY A 212 -8.58 -7.76 4.04
C GLY A 212 -8.65 -6.38 4.67
N SER A 213 -7.80 -6.12 5.66
CA SER A 213 -7.57 -4.79 6.21
C SER A 213 -6.12 -4.36 6.02
N TRP A 214 -5.92 -3.06 5.90
CA TRP A 214 -4.62 -2.44 5.73
C TRP A 214 -4.40 -1.39 6.78
N LYS A 215 -3.22 -1.42 7.37
CA LYS A 215 -2.65 -0.35 8.17
C LYS A 215 -1.44 0.19 7.42
N ALA A 216 -1.37 1.50 7.26
CA ALA A 216 -0.32 2.17 6.51
C ALA A 216 0.34 3.25 7.36
N GLU A 217 1.67 3.30 7.32
CA GLU A 217 2.42 4.42 7.87
C GLU A 217 2.30 5.64 6.94
N PRO A 218 2.58 6.87 7.43
CA PRO A 218 2.57 8.06 6.59
C PRO A 218 3.43 7.89 5.34
N ALA A 219 2.90 8.36 4.20
CA ALA A 219 3.62 8.27 2.94
C ALA A 219 4.90 9.12 2.95
N ILE A 220 5.95 8.57 2.38
CA ILE A 220 7.22 9.26 2.16
C ILE A 220 7.29 9.62 0.68
N GLU A 221 7.60 10.89 0.37
CA GLU A 221 7.88 11.28 -1.00
C GLU A 221 9.12 10.56 -1.51
N GLY A 222 8.96 9.84 -2.62
CA GLY A 222 10.04 9.10 -3.26
C GLY A 222 11.08 10.05 -3.85
N GLN A 223 12.35 9.76 -3.56
CA GLN A 223 13.48 10.46 -4.18
C GLN A 223 13.78 9.81 -5.53
N GLY A 224 13.73 10.59 -6.61
CA GLY A 224 13.99 10.05 -7.94
C GLY A 224 13.60 11.01 -9.05
N VAL A 225 13.59 10.50 -10.28
CA VAL A 225 13.30 11.29 -11.47
C VAL A 225 11.82 11.58 -11.63
N TYR A 226 10.98 10.62 -11.21
CA TYR A 226 9.52 10.71 -11.33
C TYR A 226 8.88 11.04 -9.99
N PRO A 227 7.75 11.78 -10.00
CA PRO A 227 6.94 11.91 -8.78
C PRO A 227 6.56 10.54 -8.25
N ALA A 228 6.85 10.30 -6.97
CA ALA A 228 6.61 9.01 -6.35
C ALA A 228 6.29 9.17 -4.86
N ILE A 229 5.49 8.26 -4.32
CA ILE A 229 5.28 8.07 -2.89
C ILE A 229 5.45 6.60 -2.53
N VAL A 230 5.88 6.34 -1.31
CA VAL A 230 6.04 4.98 -0.76
C VAL A 230 5.53 4.96 0.67
N GLN A 231 4.83 3.88 1.04
CA GLN A 231 4.36 3.61 2.39
C GLN A 231 4.83 2.23 2.85
N GLU A 232 5.12 2.11 4.14
CA GLU A 232 5.08 0.83 4.82
C GLU A 232 3.62 0.47 5.08
N ILE A 233 3.23 -0.76 4.78
CA ILE A 233 1.87 -1.26 4.98
C ILE A 233 1.89 -2.60 5.71
N VAL A 234 0.85 -2.85 6.46
CA VAL A 234 0.55 -4.16 7.04
C VAL A 234 -0.82 -4.59 6.54
N HIS A 235 -0.84 -5.65 5.76
CA HIS A 235 -2.08 -6.30 5.32
C HIS A 235 -2.44 -7.41 6.31
N THR A 236 -3.72 -7.51 6.65
CA THR A 236 -4.24 -8.59 7.50
C THR A 236 -5.43 -9.21 6.80
N ALA A 237 -5.36 -10.50 6.52
CA ALA A 237 -6.44 -11.29 5.93
C ALA A 237 -6.45 -12.68 6.57
N GLU A 238 -7.64 -13.20 6.90
CA GLU A 238 -7.82 -14.54 7.49
C GLU A 238 -6.95 -14.81 8.74
N GLY A 239 -6.57 -13.73 9.44
CA GLY A 239 -5.69 -13.80 10.62
C GLY A 239 -4.19 -13.88 10.30
N ALA A 240 -3.78 -13.90 9.02
CA ALA A 240 -2.40 -13.72 8.61
C ALA A 240 -2.05 -12.23 8.60
N VAL A 241 -0.84 -11.91 9.07
CA VAL A 241 -0.27 -10.56 9.06
C VAL A 241 0.86 -10.54 8.06
N GLU A 242 0.74 -9.70 7.05
CA GLU A 242 1.65 -9.63 5.90
C GLU A 242 2.17 -8.19 5.77
N PRO A 243 3.33 -7.89 6.36
CA PRO A 243 3.95 -6.58 6.22
C PRO A 243 4.58 -6.41 4.84
N GLY A 244 4.66 -5.16 4.38
CA GLY A 244 5.22 -4.86 3.09
C GLY A 244 5.41 -3.38 2.84
N TYR A 245 5.81 -3.06 1.63
CA TYR A 245 5.89 -1.71 1.10
C TYR A 245 4.97 -1.55 -0.10
N ARG A 246 4.32 -0.41 -0.19
CA ARG A 246 3.52 -0.03 -1.36
C ARG A 246 3.98 1.32 -1.88
N GLY A 247 4.24 1.38 -3.17
CA GLY A 247 4.65 2.62 -3.81
C GLY A 247 3.87 2.93 -5.06
N HIS A 248 3.84 4.21 -5.40
CA HIS A 248 3.18 4.74 -6.59
C HIS A 248 4.13 5.69 -7.30
N VAL A 249 4.26 5.56 -8.61
CA VAL A 249 5.14 6.37 -9.46
C VAL A 249 4.33 6.90 -10.65
N LEU A 250 4.40 8.21 -10.91
CA LEU A 250 3.76 8.83 -12.05
C LEU A 250 4.72 8.90 -13.24
N VAL A 251 4.39 8.26 -14.35
CA VAL A 251 5.21 8.19 -15.57
C VAL A 251 4.35 8.51 -16.79
N GLY A 252 4.45 9.74 -17.30
CA GLY A 252 3.61 10.18 -18.40
C GLY A 252 2.11 10.03 -18.10
N ASN A 253 1.40 9.27 -18.92
CA ASN A 253 -0.03 8.97 -18.73
C ASN A 253 -0.31 7.72 -17.88
N VAL A 254 0.70 7.16 -17.17
CA VAL A 254 0.56 5.93 -16.38
C VAL A 254 0.88 6.18 -14.91
N ILE A 255 0.06 5.65 -14.01
CA ILE A 255 0.41 5.45 -12.61
C ILE A 255 0.87 4.01 -12.44
N VAL A 256 2.15 3.85 -12.08
CA VAL A 256 2.76 2.55 -11.76
C VAL A 256 2.61 2.35 -10.26
N THR A 257 1.80 1.40 -9.85
CA THR A 257 1.69 0.95 -8.46
C THR A 257 2.50 -0.32 -8.28
N TRP A 258 3.21 -0.44 -7.19
CA TRP A 258 3.89 -1.67 -6.81
C TRP A 258 3.66 -1.99 -5.33
N THR A 259 3.58 -3.26 -5.02
CA THR A 259 3.49 -3.76 -3.64
C THR A 259 4.49 -4.90 -3.49
N ALA A 260 5.35 -4.81 -2.48
CA ALA A 260 6.24 -5.89 -2.08
C ALA A 260 5.78 -6.39 -0.71
N THR A 261 5.32 -7.63 -0.63
CA THR A 261 4.78 -8.25 0.58
C THR A 261 5.69 -9.37 1.03
N ALA A 262 6.05 -9.38 2.32
CA ALA A 262 6.80 -10.47 2.92
C ALA A 262 5.87 -11.63 3.30
N LEU A 263 6.18 -12.83 2.79
CA LEU A 263 5.35 -14.04 2.99
C LEU A 263 5.88 -15.00 4.07
N GLY A 264 7.00 -14.70 4.70
CA GLY A 264 7.71 -15.65 5.58
C GLY A 264 7.00 -16.06 6.87
N GLY A 265 5.89 -15.41 7.23
CA GLY A 265 5.15 -15.63 8.48
C GLY A 265 5.98 -15.30 9.72
N GLY A 266 5.33 -14.91 10.80
CA GLY A 266 5.97 -14.60 12.09
C GLY A 266 5.42 -13.31 12.68
N ASP A 267 5.76 -13.06 13.96
CA ASP A 267 5.25 -11.89 14.67
C ASP A 267 6.23 -10.70 14.61
N ASP A 268 7.43 -10.89 14.01
CA ASP A 268 8.48 -9.86 13.92
C ASP A 268 8.36 -9.10 12.59
N VAL A 269 7.47 -8.11 12.55
CA VAL A 269 7.25 -7.24 11.38
C VAL A 269 8.54 -6.57 10.89
N PRO A 270 9.40 -5.97 11.75
CA PRO A 270 10.68 -5.39 11.30
C PRO A 270 11.60 -6.40 10.63
N ALA A 271 11.69 -7.63 11.14
CA ALA A 271 12.52 -8.67 10.54
C ALA A 271 11.98 -9.10 9.17
N GLN A 272 10.66 -9.20 9.00
CA GLN A 272 10.03 -9.50 7.73
C GLN A 272 10.29 -8.39 6.70
N LEU A 273 10.08 -7.12 7.06
CA LEU A 273 10.37 -5.97 6.20
C LEU A 273 11.84 -5.92 5.76
N ALA A 274 12.77 -6.27 6.65
CA ALA A 274 14.19 -6.32 6.31
C ALA A 274 14.49 -7.31 5.18
N THR A 275 13.69 -8.36 4.98
CA THR A 275 13.85 -9.30 3.86
C THR A 275 13.48 -8.70 2.51
N LEU A 276 12.69 -7.64 2.50
CA LEU A 276 12.29 -6.90 1.29
C LEU A 276 13.32 -5.84 0.88
N GLY A 277 14.31 -5.55 1.74
CA GLY A 277 15.24 -4.44 1.56
C GLY A 277 14.64 -3.12 2.06
N SER A 278 15.00 -2.00 1.43
CA SER A 278 14.47 -0.69 1.79
C SER A 278 13.43 -0.19 0.79
N PRO A 279 12.47 0.66 1.24
CA PRO A 279 11.51 1.28 0.33
C PRO A 279 12.18 2.12 -0.76
N GLU A 280 13.34 2.74 -0.45
CA GLU A 280 14.11 3.52 -1.43
C GLU A 280 14.69 2.63 -2.53
N SER A 281 15.23 1.45 -2.18
CA SER A 281 15.80 0.52 -3.18
C SER A 281 14.74 -0.01 -4.12
N LEU A 282 13.56 -0.36 -3.59
CA LEU A 282 12.41 -0.78 -4.38
C LEU A 282 11.90 0.33 -5.30
N SER A 283 11.75 1.55 -4.78
CA SER A 283 11.34 2.72 -5.56
C SER A 283 12.36 3.03 -6.67
N THR A 284 13.66 2.96 -6.36
CA THR A 284 14.75 3.16 -7.35
C THR A 284 14.65 2.14 -8.47
N MET A 285 14.53 0.86 -8.18
CA MET A 285 14.38 -0.21 -9.17
C MET A 285 13.20 0.05 -10.13
N VAL A 286 12.04 0.45 -9.59
CA VAL A 286 10.85 0.76 -10.38
C VAL A 286 11.08 1.99 -11.25
N GLN A 287 11.70 3.04 -10.72
CA GLN A 287 11.99 4.27 -11.46
C GLN A 287 13.03 4.07 -12.56
N GLU A 288 14.08 3.28 -12.33
CA GLU A 288 15.05 2.91 -13.37
C GLU A 288 14.38 2.15 -14.52
N ARG A 289 13.45 1.26 -14.19
CA ARG A 289 12.65 0.57 -15.19
C ARG A 289 11.78 1.53 -15.99
N ALA A 290 11.15 2.49 -15.32
CA ALA A 290 10.36 3.54 -15.96
C ALA A 290 11.21 4.41 -16.90
N GLN A 291 12.42 4.82 -16.47
CA GLN A 291 13.36 5.56 -17.31
C GLN A 291 13.72 4.78 -18.59
N ALA A 292 14.04 3.49 -18.43
CA ALA A 292 14.34 2.63 -19.58
C ALA A 292 13.14 2.47 -20.53
N ALA A 293 11.92 2.41 -19.99
CA ALA A 293 10.70 2.33 -20.80
C ALA A 293 10.44 3.63 -21.57
N VAL A 294 10.58 4.80 -20.91
CA VAL A 294 10.44 6.11 -21.56
C VAL A 294 11.49 6.30 -22.65
N ALA A 295 12.75 5.94 -22.39
CA ALA A 295 13.82 6.02 -23.38
C ALA A 295 13.57 5.14 -24.61
N ALA A 296 12.79 4.08 -24.48
CA ALA A 296 12.44 3.19 -25.59
C ALA A 296 11.26 3.69 -26.44
N LEU A 297 10.54 4.75 -26.02
CA LEU A 297 9.47 5.38 -26.79
C LEU A 297 9.99 6.38 -27.84
N GLY A 298 11.19 6.92 -27.65
CA GLY A 298 11.83 7.93 -28.52
C GLY A 298 12.94 7.35 -29.33
#